data_7f427f726968705de084cad1212636d3
#
_entry.id   7f427f726968705de084cad1212636d3
#
_cell.length_a   1.000
_cell.length_b   1.000
_cell.length_c   1.000
_cell.angle_alpha   90.00
_cell.angle_beta   90.00
_cell.angle_gamma   90.00
#
_symmetry.space_group_name_H-M   'P 1'
#
loop_
_entity.id
_entity.type
_entity.pdbx_description
1 polymer ?
#
loop_
_entity_poly.entity_id
_entity_poly.type
_entity_poly.pdbx_seq_one_letter_code
_entity_poly.pdbx_strand_id
1 'polypeptide(L)'
;GANRTSAMTVKIKAPGASAYTTYTYAKAKAYKFSKPGQYAVQYSVKNTNKPYRAATKKITITVTGNVNAQINTSAEIVTVPAASTDQTVINAVRAVVTINDNGTVVAGTNTTVTVVLVKDQAGTVTAANVSYKGKNGVTVTKQIKVQFEQATTGTTEQQTTSTESTAQPQQ
;
A
#
# COMPACT_ATOMS: atom_id res chain seq x y z
N GLY A 1 -20.66 -46.93 6.86
CA GLY A 1 -19.22 -46.85 6.65
C GLY A 1 -18.51 -46.58 7.97
N ALA A 2 -17.54 -47.43 8.33
CA ALA A 2 -16.80 -47.23 9.59
C ALA A 2 -16.01 -45.90 9.55
N ASN A 3 -16.16 -45.08 10.56
CA ASN A 3 -15.43 -43.84 10.73
C ASN A 3 -13.94 -44.14 10.99
N ARG A 4 -13.07 -43.86 9.98
CA ARG A 4 -11.65 -44.22 10.01
C ARG A 4 -10.73 -43.05 10.40
N THR A 5 -11.27 -42.00 10.98
CA THR A 5 -10.50 -40.81 11.39
C THR A 5 -9.44 -41.13 12.45
N SER A 6 -9.63 -42.18 13.26
CA SER A 6 -8.65 -42.63 14.28
C SER A 6 -7.38 -43.25 13.64
N ALA A 7 -7.46 -43.78 12.40
CA ALA A 7 -6.33 -44.36 11.71
C ALA A 7 -5.60 -43.32 10.79
N MET A 8 -6.11 -42.10 10.70
CA MET A 8 -5.53 -41.04 9.89
C MET A 8 -4.42 -40.32 10.63
N THR A 9 -3.27 -40.21 9.98
CA THR A 9 -2.15 -39.38 10.44
C THR A 9 -2.00 -38.21 9.51
N VAL A 10 -1.83 -37.01 10.08
CA VAL A 10 -1.57 -35.79 9.33
C VAL A 10 -0.19 -35.27 9.67
N LYS A 11 0.64 -35.04 8.68
CA LYS A 11 1.94 -34.39 8.84
C LYS A 11 1.89 -33.02 8.23
N ILE A 12 2.34 -31.99 9.00
CA ILE A 12 2.38 -30.60 8.56
C ILE A 12 3.81 -30.12 8.65
N LYS A 13 4.31 -29.53 7.56
CA LYS A 13 5.58 -28.82 7.49
C LYS A 13 5.29 -27.34 7.32
N ALA A 14 5.62 -26.55 8.33
CA ALA A 14 5.41 -25.10 8.31
C ALA A 14 6.48 -24.40 7.44
N PRO A 15 6.22 -23.16 6.99
CA PRO A 15 7.21 -22.36 6.26
C PRO A 15 8.51 -22.19 7.05
N GLY A 16 9.65 -22.54 6.41
CA GLY A 16 10.98 -22.51 7.02
C GLY A 16 11.31 -23.68 7.97
N ALA A 17 10.38 -24.61 8.19
CA ALA A 17 10.68 -25.82 8.97
C ALA A 17 11.51 -26.80 8.14
N SER A 18 12.49 -27.49 8.77
CA SER A 18 13.30 -28.54 8.11
C SER A 18 12.52 -29.87 8.00
N ALA A 19 11.63 -30.16 8.95
CA ALA A 19 10.94 -31.42 9.06
C ALA A 19 9.41 -31.29 9.20
N TYR A 20 8.70 -32.41 8.97
CA TYR A 20 7.28 -32.52 9.22
C TYR A 20 7.00 -32.80 10.70
N THR A 21 6.00 -32.12 11.26
CA THR A 21 5.41 -32.46 12.56
C THR A 21 4.19 -33.35 12.35
N THR A 22 4.09 -34.42 13.13
CA THR A 22 2.99 -35.39 13.03
C THR A 22 1.87 -35.05 14.01
N TYR A 23 0.65 -35.07 13.52
CA TYR A 23 -0.58 -34.78 14.28
C TYR A 23 -1.58 -35.92 14.14
N THR A 24 -2.37 -36.15 15.20
CA THR A 24 -3.62 -36.91 15.07
C THR A 24 -4.61 -36.09 14.22
N TYR A 25 -5.60 -36.75 13.61
CA TYR A 25 -6.63 -36.05 12.82
C TYR A 25 -7.32 -34.93 13.61
N ALA A 26 -7.68 -35.20 14.88
CA ALA A 26 -8.33 -34.22 15.74
C ALA A 26 -7.46 -32.96 15.98
N LYS A 27 -6.17 -33.16 16.28
CA LYS A 27 -5.22 -32.04 16.46
C LYS A 27 -4.97 -31.27 15.15
N ALA A 28 -4.86 -31.99 14.01
CA ALA A 28 -4.67 -31.37 12.71
C ALA A 28 -5.89 -30.55 12.27
N LYS A 29 -7.10 -30.96 12.61
CA LYS A 29 -8.35 -30.21 12.36
C LYS A 29 -8.38 -28.87 13.08
N ALA A 30 -7.75 -28.77 14.25
CA ALA A 30 -7.64 -27.54 15.04
C ALA A 30 -6.37 -26.72 14.73
N TYR A 31 -5.54 -27.17 13.79
CA TYR A 31 -4.29 -26.48 13.45
C TYR A 31 -4.56 -25.13 12.79
N LYS A 32 -3.95 -24.06 13.32
CA LYS A 32 -4.05 -22.72 12.76
C LYS A 32 -2.84 -22.42 11.86
N PHE A 33 -3.09 -22.19 10.60
CA PHE A 33 -2.08 -21.76 9.63
C PHE A 33 -1.85 -20.24 9.74
N SER A 34 -1.01 -19.82 10.69
CA SER A 34 -0.83 -18.40 11.05
C SER A 34 0.43 -17.75 10.46
N LYS A 35 1.48 -18.55 10.21
CA LYS A 35 2.73 -18.03 9.64
C LYS A 35 2.62 -17.91 8.13
N PRO A 36 2.93 -16.75 7.53
CA PRO A 36 2.97 -16.60 6.07
C PRO A 36 3.94 -17.57 5.40
N GLY A 37 3.58 -18.03 4.21
CA GLY A 37 4.39 -18.92 3.40
C GLY A 37 3.68 -20.22 3.05
N GLN A 38 4.41 -21.17 2.49
CA GLN A 38 3.88 -22.44 2.04
C GLN A 38 3.98 -23.51 3.13
N TYR A 39 2.85 -24.13 3.43
CA TYR A 39 2.76 -25.32 4.27
C TYR A 39 2.62 -26.54 3.37
N ALA A 40 3.43 -27.57 3.62
CA ALA A 40 3.21 -28.88 3.01
C ALA A 40 2.43 -29.75 3.99
N VAL A 41 1.27 -30.23 3.56
CA VAL A 41 0.40 -31.09 4.39
C VAL A 41 0.29 -32.47 3.74
N GLN A 42 0.54 -33.50 4.51
CA GLN A 42 0.48 -34.89 4.08
C GLN A 42 -0.52 -35.65 4.93
N TYR A 43 -1.54 -36.20 4.30
CA TYR A 43 -2.50 -37.11 4.92
C TYR A 43 -2.13 -38.53 4.62
N SER A 44 -2.09 -39.39 5.64
CA SER A 44 -1.82 -40.81 5.47
C SER A 44 -2.82 -41.63 6.27
N VAL A 45 -3.39 -42.63 5.64
CA VAL A 45 -4.26 -43.63 6.28
C VAL A 45 -3.52 -44.95 6.29
N LYS A 46 -3.30 -45.53 7.47
CA LYS A 46 -2.71 -46.85 7.60
C LYS A 46 -3.77 -47.92 7.25
N ASN A 47 -3.32 -48.96 6.58
CA ASN A 47 -4.14 -50.16 6.40
C ASN A 47 -4.16 -50.93 7.73
N THR A 48 -5.28 -50.84 8.47
CA THR A 48 -5.45 -51.57 9.73
C THR A 48 -6.27 -52.86 9.51
N ASN A 49 -7.03 -52.98 8.42
CA ASN A 49 -7.85 -54.14 8.11
C ASN A 49 -8.00 -54.30 6.57
N LYS A 50 -7.73 -55.50 6.07
CA LYS A 50 -8.07 -55.85 4.68
C LYS A 50 -9.59 -55.68 4.44
N PRO A 51 -10.06 -55.21 3.29
CA PRO A 51 -9.38 -55.10 1.99
C PRO A 51 -8.86 -53.72 1.62
N TYR A 52 -8.73 -52.78 2.56
CA TYR A 52 -8.38 -51.38 2.25
C TYR A 52 -6.87 -51.18 2.12
N ARG A 53 -6.44 -50.42 1.11
CA ARG A 53 -5.04 -50.06 0.89
C ARG A 53 -4.66 -48.82 1.71
N ALA A 54 -3.42 -48.76 2.17
CA ALA A 54 -2.83 -47.55 2.70
C ALA A 54 -2.81 -46.47 1.60
N ALA A 55 -3.15 -45.25 1.91
CA ALA A 55 -3.15 -44.11 1.00
C ALA A 55 -2.46 -42.92 1.61
N THR A 56 -1.75 -42.15 0.79
CA THR A 56 -1.13 -40.87 1.17
C THR A 56 -1.49 -39.83 0.14
N LYS A 57 -1.92 -38.66 0.59
CA LYS A 57 -2.16 -37.46 -0.23
C LYS A 57 -1.33 -36.31 0.31
N LYS A 58 -0.65 -35.60 -0.59
CA LYS A 58 0.09 -34.35 -0.29
C LYS A 58 -0.67 -33.17 -0.86
N ILE A 59 -0.77 -32.09 -0.11
CA ILE A 59 -1.32 -30.81 -0.56
C ILE A 59 -0.40 -29.70 -0.08
N THR A 60 -0.39 -28.59 -0.79
CA THR A 60 0.27 -27.35 -0.40
C THR A 60 -0.80 -26.33 -0.03
N ILE A 61 -0.65 -25.70 1.14
CA ILE A 61 -1.49 -24.59 1.59
C ILE A 61 -0.60 -23.35 1.60
N THR A 62 -0.93 -22.34 0.83
CA THR A 62 -0.23 -21.06 0.85
C THR A 62 -0.99 -20.10 1.78
N VAL A 63 -0.31 -19.64 2.82
CA VAL A 63 -0.79 -18.55 3.67
C VAL A 63 -0.13 -17.27 3.20
N THR A 64 -0.92 -16.38 2.64
CA THR A 64 -0.44 -15.04 2.29
C THR A 64 -0.28 -14.23 3.58
N GLY A 65 0.90 -13.61 3.73
CA GLY A 65 1.16 -12.75 4.88
C GLY A 65 0.21 -11.55 4.88
N ASN A 66 -0.20 -11.16 6.06
CA ASN A 66 -0.88 -9.90 6.26
C ASN A 66 0.18 -8.78 6.20
N VAL A 67 0.63 -8.43 4.99
CA VAL A 67 1.58 -7.35 4.77
C VAL A 67 0.84 -6.03 4.95
N ASN A 68 1.43 -5.10 5.69
CA ASN A 68 0.88 -3.75 5.78
C ASN A 68 0.84 -3.11 4.40
N ALA A 69 -0.19 -2.35 4.14
CA ALA A 69 -0.25 -1.53 2.93
C ALA A 69 0.95 -0.58 2.89
N GLN A 70 1.43 -0.25 1.70
CA GLN A 70 2.52 0.68 1.48
C GLN A 70 2.01 1.89 0.70
N ILE A 71 2.28 3.09 1.22
CA ILE A 71 1.97 4.34 0.53
C ILE A 71 3.21 4.75 -0.28
N ASN A 72 3.09 4.68 -1.60
CA ASN A 72 4.11 5.11 -2.55
C ASN A 72 3.76 6.50 -3.10
N THR A 73 4.77 7.29 -3.42
CA THR A 73 4.60 8.62 -4.00
C THR A 73 5.50 8.76 -5.21
N SER A 74 4.99 9.38 -6.29
CA SER A 74 5.79 9.74 -7.47
C SER A 74 6.60 11.01 -7.25
N ALA A 75 6.29 11.79 -6.19
CA ALA A 75 7.03 13.00 -5.80
C ALA A 75 7.13 13.06 -4.27
N GLU A 76 8.27 13.50 -3.73
CA GLU A 76 8.46 13.73 -2.30
C GLU A 76 7.95 15.11 -1.85
N ILE A 77 7.89 16.04 -2.79
CA ILE A 77 7.38 17.40 -2.59
C ILE A 77 6.30 17.63 -3.65
N VAL A 78 5.13 18.08 -3.22
CA VAL A 78 4.04 18.51 -4.09
C VAL A 78 4.07 20.02 -4.18
N THR A 79 4.37 20.55 -5.38
CA THR A 79 4.34 21.99 -5.66
C THR A 79 2.98 22.38 -6.21
N VAL A 80 2.39 23.41 -5.65
CA VAL A 80 1.07 23.95 -6.04
C VAL A 80 1.16 25.44 -6.28
N PRO A 81 0.29 26.06 -7.13
CA PRO A 81 0.23 27.51 -7.34
C PRO A 81 0.04 28.28 -6.02
N ALA A 82 0.60 29.49 -5.94
CA ALA A 82 0.61 30.34 -4.73
C ALA A 82 -0.79 30.57 -4.11
N ALA A 83 -1.84 30.66 -4.94
CA ALA A 83 -3.22 30.91 -4.52
C ALA A 83 -4.08 29.63 -4.42
N SER A 84 -3.44 28.46 -4.29
CA SER A 84 -4.17 27.19 -4.20
C SER A 84 -5.00 27.10 -2.93
N THR A 85 -6.25 26.64 -3.09
CA THR A 85 -7.13 26.30 -1.96
C THR A 85 -6.69 25.00 -1.30
N ASP A 86 -7.12 24.75 -0.07
CA ASP A 86 -6.89 23.47 0.62
C ASP A 86 -7.33 22.27 -0.23
N GLN A 87 -8.47 22.38 -0.91
CA GLN A 87 -8.98 21.31 -1.78
C GLN A 87 -8.07 21.07 -3.00
N THR A 88 -7.50 22.13 -3.59
CA THR A 88 -6.52 22.03 -4.67
C THR A 88 -5.28 21.28 -4.22
N VAL A 89 -4.77 21.63 -3.02
CA VAL A 89 -3.62 20.94 -2.40
C VAL A 89 -3.93 19.46 -2.17
N ILE A 90 -5.10 19.14 -1.58
CA ILE A 90 -5.52 17.74 -1.36
C ILE A 90 -5.55 16.96 -2.67
N ASN A 91 -6.10 17.54 -3.73
CA ASN A 91 -6.18 16.89 -5.03
C ASN A 91 -4.79 16.65 -5.65
N ALA A 92 -3.89 17.64 -5.55
CA ALA A 92 -2.51 17.51 -6.01
C ALA A 92 -1.75 16.40 -5.25
N VAL A 93 -1.91 16.32 -3.93
CA VAL A 93 -1.32 15.26 -3.10
C VAL A 93 -1.88 13.89 -3.51
N ARG A 94 -3.19 13.77 -3.71
CA ARG A 94 -3.83 12.52 -4.13
C ARG A 94 -3.34 12.05 -5.50
N ALA A 95 -3.03 12.96 -6.41
CA ALA A 95 -2.57 12.63 -7.75
C ALA A 95 -1.20 11.93 -7.78
N VAL A 96 -0.33 12.22 -6.81
CA VAL A 96 1.02 11.64 -6.73
C VAL A 96 1.08 10.37 -5.86
N VAL A 97 -0.03 9.99 -5.23
CA VAL A 97 -0.10 8.85 -4.27
C VAL A 97 -0.63 7.60 -4.96
N THR A 98 0.03 6.50 -4.69
CA THR A 98 -0.48 5.15 -4.97
C THR A 98 -0.25 4.26 -3.75
N ILE A 99 -1.15 3.33 -3.51
CA ILE A 99 -1.06 2.42 -2.38
C ILE A 99 -0.97 1.00 -2.92
N ASN A 100 0.00 0.25 -2.40
CA ASN A 100 0.08 -1.19 -2.63
C ASN A 100 -0.44 -1.90 -1.38
N ASP A 101 -1.63 -2.47 -1.46
CA ASP A 101 -2.23 -3.25 -0.39
C ASP A 101 -2.23 -4.74 -0.77
N ASN A 102 -1.16 -5.42 -0.34
CA ASN A 102 -0.97 -6.85 -0.58
C ASN A 102 -1.11 -7.24 -2.07
N GLY A 103 -0.42 -6.48 -2.95
CA GLY A 103 -0.44 -6.67 -4.40
C GLY A 103 -1.63 -6.02 -5.13
N THR A 104 -2.57 -5.41 -4.40
CA THR A 104 -3.65 -4.61 -5.00
C THR A 104 -3.22 -3.14 -5.02
N VAL A 105 -3.22 -2.52 -6.21
CA VAL A 105 -2.92 -1.09 -6.35
C VAL A 105 -4.19 -0.28 -6.17
N VAL A 106 -4.15 0.69 -5.23
CA VAL A 106 -5.24 1.63 -4.97
C VAL A 106 -4.72 3.03 -5.30
N ALA A 107 -5.45 3.77 -6.14
CA ALA A 107 -5.11 5.14 -6.49
C ALA A 107 -5.32 6.09 -5.29
N GLY A 108 -4.49 7.13 -5.15
CA GLY A 108 -4.64 8.13 -4.10
C GLY A 108 -5.95 8.92 -4.15
N THR A 109 -6.58 8.95 -5.33
CA THR A 109 -7.92 9.55 -5.53
C THR A 109 -9.06 8.71 -4.97
N ASN A 110 -8.81 7.45 -4.59
CA ASN A 110 -9.83 6.57 -4.01
C ASN A 110 -10.34 7.16 -2.69
N THR A 111 -11.65 7.04 -2.43
CA THR A 111 -12.33 7.57 -1.23
C THR A 111 -11.85 6.96 0.07
N THR A 112 -11.22 5.78 0.03
CA THR A 112 -10.61 5.12 1.20
C THR A 112 -9.28 5.73 1.61
N VAL A 113 -8.69 6.61 0.77
CA VAL A 113 -7.45 7.35 1.08
C VAL A 113 -7.83 8.67 1.73
N THR A 114 -7.38 8.88 2.95
CA THR A 114 -7.60 10.12 3.70
C THR A 114 -6.37 11.01 3.58
N VAL A 115 -6.57 12.29 3.28
CA VAL A 115 -5.52 13.32 3.24
C VAL A 115 -5.89 14.42 4.23
N VAL A 116 -5.00 14.68 5.18
CA VAL A 116 -5.15 15.74 6.17
C VAL A 116 -3.99 16.72 6.02
N LEU A 117 -4.29 18.00 5.82
CA LEU A 117 -3.28 19.04 5.66
C LEU A 117 -2.66 19.40 7.02
N VAL A 118 -1.35 19.62 7.00
CA VAL A 118 -0.58 20.12 8.13
C VAL A 118 -0.27 21.59 7.85
N LYS A 119 -0.70 22.46 8.74
CA LYS A 119 -0.52 23.92 8.64
C LYS A 119 0.45 24.40 9.71
N ASP A 120 1.21 25.42 9.40
CA ASP A 120 2.04 26.14 10.35
C ASP A 120 1.21 27.10 11.21
N GLN A 121 1.86 27.88 12.09
CA GLN A 121 1.21 28.85 12.96
C GLN A 121 0.55 29.99 12.18
N ALA A 122 1.01 30.29 10.97
CA ALA A 122 0.42 31.31 10.10
C ALA A 122 -0.77 30.74 9.27
N GLY A 123 -1.11 29.48 9.42
CA GLY A 123 -2.17 28.83 8.68
C GLY A 123 -1.78 28.34 7.28
N THR A 124 -0.49 28.45 6.92
CA THR A 124 0.03 28.00 5.64
C THR A 124 0.24 26.49 5.63
N VAL A 125 -0.21 25.81 4.59
CA VAL A 125 -0.01 24.37 4.43
C VAL A 125 1.47 24.09 4.15
N THR A 126 2.10 23.25 4.97
CA THR A 126 3.51 22.86 4.84
C THR A 126 3.69 21.39 4.47
N ALA A 127 2.68 20.58 4.79
CA ALA A 127 2.69 19.15 4.48
C ALA A 127 1.26 18.59 4.43
N ALA A 128 1.14 17.34 4.00
CA ALA A 128 -0.10 16.57 4.06
C ALA A 128 0.19 15.18 4.62
N ASN A 129 -0.63 14.72 5.56
CA ASN A 129 -0.62 13.36 6.06
C ASN A 129 -1.61 12.53 5.25
N VAL A 130 -1.09 11.55 4.52
CA VAL A 130 -1.88 10.58 3.75
C VAL A 130 -2.03 9.33 4.58
N SER A 131 -3.27 8.88 4.79
CA SER A 131 -3.57 7.68 5.58
C SER A 131 -4.44 6.71 4.79
N TYR A 132 -4.17 5.43 4.98
CA TYR A 132 -4.94 4.34 4.38
C TYR A 132 -5.06 3.18 5.35
N LYS A 133 -6.28 2.65 5.50
CA LYS A 133 -6.53 1.43 6.29
C LYS A 133 -6.48 0.22 5.36
N GLY A 134 -5.42 -0.57 5.51
CA GLY A 134 -5.21 -1.78 4.71
C GLY A 134 -6.25 -2.87 4.99
N LYS A 135 -6.33 -3.85 4.09
CA LYS A 135 -7.20 -5.04 4.24
C LYS A 135 -6.93 -5.83 5.51
N ASN A 136 -5.72 -5.72 6.06
CA ASN A 136 -5.33 -6.30 7.35
C ASN A 136 -5.86 -5.53 8.57
N GLY A 137 -6.57 -4.41 8.38
CA GLY A 137 -7.07 -3.55 9.43
C GLY A 137 -6.06 -2.56 9.99
N VAL A 138 -4.79 -2.62 9.58
CA VAL A 138 -3.73 -1.70 10.03
C VAL A 138 -3.79 -0.43 9.19
N THR A 139 -3.77 0.73 9.86
CA THR A 139 -3.66 2.04 9.20
C THR A 139 -2.19 2.38 9.03
N VAL A 140 -1.81 2.71 7.79
CA VAL A 140 -0.50 3.26 7.44
C VAL A 140 -0.64 4.74 7.15
N THR A 141 0.38 5.53 7.51
CA THR A 141 0.40 6.97 7.26
C THR A 141 1.74 7.38 6.68
N LYS A 142 1.72 8.30 5.71
CA LYS A 142 2.91 8.92 5.13
C LYS A 142 2.70 10.42 5.04
N GLN A 143 3.69 11.19 5.47
CA GLN A 143 3.71 12.64 5.29
C GLN A 143 4.37 13.00 3.95
N ILE A 144 3.76 13.94 3.23
CA ILE A 144 4.25 14.49 1.96
C ILE A 144 4.41 15.98 2.15
N LYS A 145 5.56 16.52 1.78
CA LYS A 145 5.80 17.98 1.84
C LYS A 145 4.98 18.69 0.77
N VAL A 146 4.48 19.86 1.12
CA VAL A 146 3.77 20.76 0.20
C VAL A 146 4.56 22.06 0.10
N GLN A 147 4.73 22.56 -1.13
CA GLN A 147 5.39 23.82 -1.43
C GLN A 147 4.51 24.63 -2.37
N PHE A 148 4.38 25.92 -2.10
CA PHE A 148 3.72 26.85 -2.99
C PHE A 148 4.72 27.46 -3.96
N GLU A 149 4.31 27.63 -5.21
CA GLU A 149 5.10 28.39 -6.19
C GLU A 149 5.28 29.83 -5.70
N GLN A 150 6.46 30.34 -5.91
CA GLN A 150 6.72 31.75 -5.60
C GLN A 150 5.94 32.61 -6.61
N ALA A 151 5.16 33.57 -6.10
CA ALA A 151 4.48 34.52 -6.99
C ALA A 151 5.55 35.27 -7.82
N THR A 152 5.60 35.02 -9.11
CA THR A 152 6.39 35.85 -10.00
C THR A 152 5.73 37.21 -10.06
N THR A 153 6.28 38.18 -9.34
CA THR A 153 5.98 39.58 -9.55
C THR A 153 6.51 39.92 -10.95
N GLY A 154 5.61 39.91 -11.92
CA GLY A 154 5.89 40.39 -13.25
C GLY A 154 6.24 41.89 -13.16
N THR A 155 7.53 42.22 -13.18
CA THR A 155 7.98 43.56 -13.46
C THR A 155 7.65 43.83 -14.93
N THR A 156 6.51 44.50 -15.14
CA THR A 156 6.24 45.13 -16.47
C THR A 156 7.24 46.26 -16.63
N GLU A 157 8.36 46.00 -17.29
CA GLU A 157 9.19 47.07 -17.79
C GLU A 157 8.36 47.82 -18.82
N GLN A 158 7.86 48.98 -18.39
CA GLN A 158 7.23 49.97 -19.27
C GLN A 158 8.34 50.60 -20.10
N GLN A 159 8.54 50.08 -21.30
CA GLN A 159 9.45 50.61 -22.32
C GLN A 159 8.91 51.97 -22.76
N THR A 160 9.41 53.05 -22.13
CA THR A 160 9.19 54.41 -22.60
C THR A 160 9.98 54.61 -23.84
N THR A 161 9.33 54.54 -25.02
CA THR A 161 9.87 55.00 -26.28
C THR A 161 9.99 56.53 -26.25
N SER A 162 11.18 57.06 -25.98
CA SER A 162 11.54 58.44 -26.24
C SER A 162 11.56 58.67 -27.77
N THR A 163 10.56 59.36 -28.25
CA THR A 163 10.59 59.96 -29.62
C THR A 163 11.43 61.23 -29.55
N GLU A 164 12.66 61.12 -29.95
CA GLU A 164 13.55 62.26 -30.19
C GLU A 164 13.12 62.96 -31.48
N SER A 165 12.52 64.14 -31.36
CA SER A 165 12.15 65.01 -32.48
C SER A 165 13.37 65.84 -32.87
N THR A 166 14.00 65.45 -33.96
CA THR A 166 15.06 66.25 -34.59
C THR A 166 14.46 67.42 -35.41
N ALA A 167 14.52 68.61 -34.86
CA ALA A 167 14.22 69.83 -35.61
C ALA A 167 15.45 70.21 -36.42
N GLN A 168 15.28 70.30 -37.69
CA GLN A 168 16.27 70.76 -38.65
C GLN A 168 16.10 72.29 -38.83
N PRO A 169 17.15 73.11 -38.74
CA PRO A 169 17.04 74.55 -39.04
C PRO A 169 17.20 74.79 -40.54
N GLN A 170 16.28 75.56 -41.14
CA GLN A 170 16.40 76.09 -42.47
C GLN A 170 17.20 77.42 -42.47
N GLN A 171 18.10 77.54 -43.36
CA GLN A 171 18.48 78.82 -43.95
C GLN A 171 17.74 79.02 -45.23
#